data_62873f4c04f2ffacb9c514bc18cdd9d7
#
_entry.id   62873f4c04f2ffacb9c514bc18cdd9d7
#
_cell.length_a   1.000
_cell.length_b   1.000
_cell.length_c   1.000
_cell.angle_alpha   90.00
_cell.angle_beta   90.00
_cell.angle_gamma   90.00
#
_symmetry.space_group_name_H-M   'P 1'
#
loop_
_entity.id
_entity.type
_entity.pdbx_description
1 polymer ?
#
loop_
_entity_poly.entity_id
_entity_poly.type
_entity_poly.pdbx_seq_one_letter_code
_entity_poly.pdbx_strand_id
1 'polypeptide(L)'
;MRLSSKIRLLAAGAAAAGAMASFVLSTPAFAQAKEQFFPVLVYRTGAYAPNGVPWADGYVDYLKLVNARDGGIGGVKITYEECETGYATDRGVECYERLKGKGPTGATLFQPLSTGITFALTEKAPGDKIPLVTAGYGRSESQDGSVFKWNFPLIGTYWVAADALIQHIAKKEGGFDKLKGKKIALVYHDSPYGKEPIPMLQERAKLNGFELMLLPVTAPGVEQKSTWLQIRQQRPDYVLLWGWGVMNSTALKEAVATGYPRDKMYGVWWAGAEPDVKEVGDGAKGYNAAAMQHGAGLAKVHKDILKFVHDKGQGTGPRDEVGSVLYTRGLIIQMMGIEAVRRAQERYGKGKVMTGEQVQWGLENLALDQKKIDALGFAGVMRPISTSCLDHMGSSWARVQTWDGSKWVIGPDWYQADEQIIKPMVKTAADKYASDKKLTRRTPADCQS
;
A
#
# COMPACT_ATOMS: atom_id res chain seq x y z
N MET A 1 -84.08 54.96 35.83
CA MET A 1 -84.51 54.71 37.20
C MET A 1 -83.47 53.85 37.84
N ARG A 2 -82.67 54.41 38.71
CA ARG A 2 -82.51 54.08 40.14
C ARG A 2 -82.28 52.59 40.40
N LEU A 3 -81.36 52.02 41.18
CA LEU A 3 -80.55 52.42 42.35
C LEU A 3 -79.44 51.38 42.47
N SER A 4 -78.22 51.74 42.61
CA SER A 4 -77.34 51.73 43.81
C SER A 4 -77.57 50.56 44.79
N SER A 5 -76.49 49.77 45.04
CA SER A 5 -76.05 49.65 46.42
C SER A 5 -74.73 48.88 46.56
N LYS A 6 -73.87 49.52 47.33
CA LYS A 6 -72.55 49.12 47.83
C LYS A 6 -72.65 47.94 48.77
N ILE A 7 -71.59 47.14 48.97
CA ILE A 7 -70.92 46.81 50.25
C ILE A 7 -69.73 45.89 50.04
N ARG A 8 -68.58 46.40 50.29
CA ARG A 8 -67.46 46.11 51.17
C ARG A 8 -66.98 44.66 51.39
N LEU A 9 -65.68 44.47 51.04
CA LEU A 9 -64.55 43.93 51.78
C LEU A 9 -64.71 42.62 52.56
N LEU A 10 -63.77 41.69 52.17
CA LEU A 10 -62.72 41.22 53.08
C LEU A 10 -61.64 40.46 52.32
N ALA A 11 -60.39 40.80 52.57
CA ALA A 11 -59.18 40.23 52.02
C ALA A 11 -58.87 38.89 52.73
N ALA A 12 -58.46 37.88 52.01
CA ALA A 12 -57.65 36.79 52.50
C ALA A 12 -56.67 36.37 51.42
N GLY A 13 -55.43 36.67 51.68
CA GLY A 13 -54.35 36.27 50.77
C GLY A 13 -54.07 34.79 50.85
N ALA A 14 -53.83 34.19 49.67
CA ALA A 14 -53.17 32.90 49.58
C ALA A 14 -52.13 33.01 48.41
N ALA A 15 -50.87 33.05 48.81
CA ALA A 15 -49.74 32.97 47.89
C ALA A 15 -49.71 31.59 47.25
N ALA A 16 -50.05 31.48 45.96
CA ALA A 16 -49.77 30.31 45.15
C ALA A 16 -48.43 30.50 44.46
N ALA A 17 -47.37 29.87 45.02
CA ALA A 17 -46.08 29.73 44.36
C ALA A 17 -46.23 28.82 43.15
N GLY A 18 -46.23 29.40 41.96
CA GLY A 18 -46.21 28.67 40.71
C GLY A 18 -44.83 28.07 40.48
N ALA A 19 -44.64 26.78 40.73
CA ALA A 19 -43.46 26.05 40.28
C ALA A 19 -43.54 25.85 38.78
N MET A 20 -42.86 26.70 37.99
CA MET A 20 -42.55 26.41 36.60
C MET A 20 -41.57 25.25 36.55
N ALA A 21 -42.05 24.04 36.38
CA ALA A 21 -41.21 22.91 36.01
C ALA A 21 -40.70 23.12 34.58
N SER A 22 -39.47 23.62 34.47
CA SER A 22 -38.73 23.66 33.20
C SER A 22 -38.48 22.21 32.78
N PHE A 23 -39.32 21.67 31.93
CA PHE A 23 -39.00 20.45 31.18
C PHE A 23 -37.83 20.78 30.26
N VAL A 24 -36.57 20.50 30.72
CA VAL A 24 -35.43 20.39 29.87
C VAL A 24 -35.67 19.16 29.00
N LEU A 25 -36.18 19.39 27.79
CA LEU A 25 -36.16 18.40 26.73
C LEU A 25 -34.68 18.10 26.43
N SER A 26 -34.13 17.12 27.12
CA SER A 26 -32.89 16.49 26.73
C SER A 26 -33.12 15.86 25.36
N THR A 27 -32.78 16.58 24.27
CA THR A 27 -32.64 15.96 22.98
C THR A 27 -31.63 14.82 23.17
N PRO A 28 -32.00 13.57 22.77
CA PRO A 28 -31.02 12.51 22.79
C PRO A 28 -29.87 12.96 21.92
N ALA A 29 -28.73 13.22 22.54
CA ALA A 29 -27.49 13.33 21.81
C ALA A 29 -27.33 11.97 21.10
N PHE A 30 -27.65 11.91 19.82
CA PHE A 30 -27.26 10.79 19.00
C PHE A 30 -25.77 10.69 19.17
N ALA A 31 -25.31 9.73 19.97
CA ALA A 31 -23.90 9.43 20.08
C ALA A 31 -23.44 9.16 18.65
N GLN A 32 -22.69 10.11 18.07
CA GLN A 32 -22.16 9.97 16.74
C GLN A 32 -21.45 8.62 16.68
N ALA A 33 -21.87 7.76 15.78
CA ALA A 33 -21.32 6.41 15.67
C ALA A 33 -19.79 6.51 15.63
N LYS A 34 -19.13 5.80 16.54
CA LYS A 34 -17.67 5.77 16.59
C LYS A 34 -17.19 4.91 15.43
N GLU A 35 -17.01 5.51 14.28
CA GLU A 35 -16.62 4.83 13.05
C GLU A 35 -15.33 5.44 12.50
N GLN A 36 -14.37 4.56 12.18
CA GLN A 36 -13.15 4.92 11.46
C GLN A 36 -13.34 4.59 10.00
N PHE A 37 -13.36 5.59 9.13
CA PHE A 37 -13.64 5.41 7.71
C PHE A 37 -12.37 5.18 6.90
N PHE A 38 -12.32 4.07 6.17
CA PHE A 38 -11.24 3.72 5.23
C PHE A 38 -11.76 3.81 3.79
N PRO A 39 -11.29 4.76 2.98
CA PRO A 39 -11.51 4.73 1.53
C PRO A 39 -10.73 3.58 0.91
N VAL A 40 -11.34 2.87 -0.02
CA VAL A 40 -10.75 1.70 -0.68
C VAL A 40 -10.74 1.93 -2.19
N LEU A 41 -9.61 2.38 -2.74
CA LEU A 41 -9.43 2.47 -4.17
C LEU A 41 -9.12 1.08 -4.72
N VAL A 42 -9.82 0.69 -5.77
CA VAL A 42 -9.68 -0.64 -6.40
C VAL A 42 -9.60 -0.53 -7.91
N TYR A 43 -9.18 -1.60 -8.58
CA TYR A 43 -9.32 -1.81 -10.01
C TYR A 43 -9.66 -3.28 -10.25
N ARG A 44 -10.97 -3.57 -10.12
CA ARG A 44 -11.55 -4.91 -10.29
C ARG A 44 -11.93 -5.19 -11.74
N THR A 45 -11.78 -4.20 -12.61
CA THR A 45 -12.13 -4.28 -14.04
C THR A 45 -10.96 -3.86 -14.93
N GLY A 46 -10.99 -4.27 -16.21
CA GLY A 46 -9.98 -3.90 -17.20
C GLY A 46 -8.71 -4.75 -17.15
N ALA A 47 -7.69 -4.30 -17.87
CA ALA A 47 -6.45 -5.05 -18.13
C ALA A 47 -5.60 -5.35 -16.87
N TYR A 48 -5.83 -4.65 -15.79
CA TYR A 48 -5.10 -4.81 -14.54
C TYR A 48 -5.86 -5.60 -13.48
N ALA A 49 -7.12 -5.95 -13.75
CA ALA A 49 -7.98 -6.71 -12.85
C ALA A 49 -7.40 -8.06 -12.41
N PRO A 50 -6.69 -8.83 -13.25
CA PRO A 50 -6.11 -10.11 -12.82
C PRO A 50 -5.25 -10.00 -11.56
N ASN A 51 -4.53 -8.89 -11.40
CA ASN A 51 -3.73 -8.60 -10.21
C ASN A 51 -4.48 -7.72 -9.20
N GLY A 52 -5.36 -6.84 -9.66
CA GLY A 52 -6.11 -5.91 -8.80
C GLY A 52 -7.15 -6.57 -7.93
N VAL A 53 -7.84 -7.60 -8.45
CA VAL A 53 -8.93 -8.31 -7.73
C VAL A 53 -8.42 -9.02 -6.48
N PRO A 54 -7.45 -9.95 -6.54
CA PRO A 54 -6.99 -10.65 -5.34
C PRO A 54 -6.35 -9.69 -4.32
N TRP A 55 -5.71 -8.60 -4.77
CA TRP A 55 -5.19 -7.58 -3.87
C TRP A 55 -6.31 -6.85 -3.12
N ALA A 56 -7.36 -6.40 -3.83
CA ALA A 56 -8.51 -5.74 -3.24
C ALA A 56 -9.28 -6.67 -2.28
N ASP A 57 -9.38 -7.97 -2.62
CA ASP A 57 -10.07 -8.95 -1.77
C ASP A 57 -9.38 -9.11 -0.42
N GLY A 58 -8.07 -9.30 -0.40
CA GLY A 58 -7.29 -9.35 0.84
C GLY A 58 -7.38 -8.06 1.65
N TYR A 59 -7.32 -6.93 0.97
CA TYR A 59 -7.45 -5.60 1.56
C TYR A 59 -8.78 -5.43 2.31
N VAL A 60 -9.90 -5.75 1.67
CA VAL A 60 -11.24 -5.60 2.25
C VAL A 60 -11.49 -6.65 3.32
N ASP A 61 -11.06 -7.89 3.11
CA ASP A 61 -11.27 -8.96 4.07
C ASP A 61 -10.51 -8.72 5.38
N TYR A 62 -9.37 -8.00 5.35
CA TYR A 62 -8.71 -7.61 6.59
C TYR A 62 -9.49 -6.57 7.40
N LEU A 63 -10.17 -5.61 6.75
CA LEU A 63 -11.09 -4.68 7.43
C LEU A 63 -12.24 -5.43 8.11
N LYS A 64 -12.82 -6.40 7.40
CA LYS A 64 -13.88 -7.26 7.94
C LYS A 64 -13.39 -8.11 9.09
N LEU A 65 -12.18 -8.69 8.97
CA LEU A 65 -11.57 -9.49 10.05
C LEU A 65 -11.43 -8.68 11.34
N VAL A 66 -10.89 -7.46 11.26
CA VAL A 66 -10.70 -6.61 12.45
C VAL A 66 -12.03 -6.26 13.10
N ASN A 67 -13.08 -6.01 12.31
CA ASN A 67 -14.42 -5.80 12.86
C ASN A 67 -14.97 -7.08 13.51
N ALA A 68 -14.86 -8.23 12.85
CA ALA A 68 -15.47 -9.48 13.28
C ALA A 68 -14.74 -10.13 14.48
N ARG A 69 -13.38 -10.09 14.44
CA ARG A 69 -12.54 -10.72 15.46
C ARG A 69 -12.26 -9.80 16.64
N ASP A 70 -11.94 -8.52 16.35
CA ASP A 70 -11.41 -7.58 17.35
C ASP A 70 -12.47 -6.56 17.82
N GLY A 71 -13.66 -6.53 17.21
CA GLY A 71 -14.69 -5.51 17.50
C GLY A 71 -14.31 -4.11 16.99
N GLY A 72 -13.45 -4.02 15.95
CA GLY A 72 -12.92 -2.79 15.41
C GLY A 72 -11.56 -2.38 15.99
N ILE A 73 -11.17 -1.13 15.80
CA ILE A 73 -9.87 -0.60 16.25
C ILE A 73 -10.07 0.02 17.65
N GLY A 74 -9.67 -0.69 18.69
CA GLY A 74 -9.90 -0.23 20.08
C GLY A 74 -11.37 -0.01 20.42
N GLY A 75 -12.29 -0.79 19.81
CA GLY A 75 -13.74 -0.64 19.97
C GLY A 75 -14.37 0.39 19.02
N VAL A 76 -13.60 0.99 18.10
CA VAL A 76 -14.13 1.85 17.03
C VAL A 76 -14.38 0.99 15.81
N LYS A 77 -15.62 0.95 15.33
CA LYS A 77 -16.01 0.17 14.15
C LYS A 77 -15.32 0.71 12.90
N ILE A 78 -14.86 -0.17 12.04
CA ILE A 78 -14.35 0.21 10.72
C ILE A 78 -15.51 0.26 9.73
N THR A 79 -15.59 1.36 9.00
CA THR A 79 -16.42 1.49 7.80
C THR A 79 -15.55 1.74 6.60
N TYR A 80 -16.00 1.33 5.41
CA TYR A 80 -15.24 1.53 4.18
C TYR A 80 -16.17 1.70 2.97
N GLU A 81 -15.63 2.26 1.89
CA GLU A 81 -16.30 2.34 0.61
C GLU A 81 -15.29 2.09 -0.50
N GLU A 82 -15.60 1.15 -1.40
CA GLU A 82 -14.78 0.89 -2.58
C GLU A 82 -15.06 1.93 -3.66
N CYS A 83 -14.00 2.36 -4.35
CA CYS A 83 -14.08 3.20 -5.54
C CYS A 83 -13.22 2.63 -6.66
N GLU A 84 -13.90 2.26 -7.78
CA GLU A 84 -13.28 1.66 -8.95
C GLU A 84 -12.50 2.70 -9.76
N THR A 85 -11.19 2.49 -9.90
CA THR A 85 -10.29 3.39 -10.64
C THR A 85 -9.96 2.90 -12.04
N GLY A 86 -10.15 1.61 -12.35
CA GLY A 86 -9.67 0.99 -13.58
C GLY A 86 -8.16 1.16 -13.78
N TYR A 87 -7.41 1.44 -12.70
CA TYR A 87 -5.98 1.80 -12.73
C TYR A 87 -5.67 3.13 -13.43
N ALA A 88 -6.69 3.96 -13.71
CA ALA A 88 -6.55 5.26 -14.38
C ALA A 88 -6.31 6.37 -13.35
N THR A 89 -5.36 7.26 -13.66
CA THR A 89 -4.93 8.31 -12.72
C THR A 89 -6.03 9.33 -12.46
N ASP A 90 -6.76 9.75 -13.48
CA ASP A 90 -7.88 10.68 -13.39
C ASP A 90 -9.01 10.15 -12.51
N ARG A 91 -9.42 8.89 -12.72
CA ARG A 91 -10.39 8.21 -11.86
C ARG A 91 -9.90 8.05 -10.42
N GLY A 92 -8.61 7.77 -10.24
CA GLY A 92 -8.01 7.72 -8.90
C GLY A 92 -8.11 9.06 -8.16
N VAL A 93 -7.88 10.16 -8.86
CA VAL A 93 -8.06 11.52 -8.31
C VAL A 93 -9.54 11.80 -8.02
N GLU A 94 -10.46 11.41 -8.90
CA GLU A 94 -11.91 11.53 -8.66
C GLU A 94 -12.34 10.73 -7.42
N CYS A 95 -11.90 9.47 -7.28
CA CYS A 95 -12.16 8.64 -6.11
C CYS A 95 -11.64 9.31 -4.82
N TYR A 96 -10.44 9.88 -4.86
CA TYR A 96 -9.86 10.61 -3.74
C TYR A 96 -10.75 11.79 -3.33
N GLU A 97 -11.10 12.68 -4.27
CA GLU A 97 -11.93 13.87 -3.99
C GLU A 97 -13.30 13.49 -3.44
N ARG A 98 -13.90 12.42 -3.95
CA ARG A 98 -15.21 11.93 -3.51
C ARG A 98 -15.17 11.34 -2.10
N LEU A 99 -14.08 10.69 -1.70
CA LEU A 99 -14.00 9.93 -0.47
C LEU A 99 -13.27 10.65 0.67
N LYS A 100 -12.43 11.65 0.38
CA LYS A 100 -11.56 12.29 1.39
C LYS A 100 -12.29 12.89 2.59
N GLY A 101 -13.50 13.41 2.38
CA GLY A 101 -14.31 14.01 3.45
C GLY A 101 -15.32 13.07 4.11
N LYS A 102 -15.38 11.79 3.72
CA LYS A 102 -16.32 10.83 4.29
C LYS A 102 -15.89 10.33 5.66
N GLY A 103 -16.87 9.95 6.47
CA GLY A 103 -16.69 9.52 7.86
C GLY A 103 -16.66 10.69 8.84
N PRO A 104 -16.70 10.41 10.15
CA PRO A 104 -16.81 11.45 11.20
C PRO A 104 -15.62 12.41 11.25
N THR A 105 -14.44 11.97 10.84
CA THR A 105 -13.18 12.73 10.88
C THR A 105 -12.52 12.85 9.51
N GLY A 106 -13.26 12.58 8.43
CA GLY A 106 -12.70 12.41 7.08
C GLY A 106 -12.04 11.04 6.89
N ALA A 107 -11.42 10.86 5.74
CA ALA A 107 -10.69 9.63 5.42
C ALA A 107 -9.52 9.39 6.37
N THR A 108 -9.35 8.16 6.82
CA THR A 108 -8.26 7.75 7.72
C THR A 108 -6.89 7.88 7.05
N LEU A 109 -6.78 7.36 5.86
CA LEU A 109 -5.61 7.35 4.98
C LEU A 109 -6.08 6.93 3.58
N PHE A 110 -5.25 7.15 2.57
CA PHE A 110 -5.47 6.56 1.24
C PHE A 110 -4.37 5.58 0.89
N GLN A 111 -4.77 4.50 0.24
CA GLN A 111 -3.89 3.57 -0.45
C GLN A 111 -4.21 3.65 -1.95
N PRO A 112 -3.42 4.41 -2.73
CA PRO A 112 -3.75 4.69 -4.14
C PRO A 112 -3.73 3.46 -5.04
N LEU A 113 -3.04 2.39 -4.67
CA LEU A 113 -2.83 1.13 -5.40
C LEU A 113 -2.29 1.31 -6.84
N SER A 114 -1.71 2.47 -7.12
CA SER A 114 -1.10 2.83 -8.40
C SER A 114 -0.03 3.91 -8.18
N THR A 115 1.14 3.75 -8.81
CA THR A 115 2.20 4.75 -8.76
C THR A 115 1.78 6.06 -9.43
N GLY A 116 1.05 5.99 -10.56
CA GLY A 116 0.53 7.19 -11.23
C GLY A 116 -0.45 7.98 -10.36
N ILE A 117 -1.39 7.28 -9.70
CA ILE A 117 -2.34 7.90 -8.75
C ILE A 117 -1.57 8.47 -7.56
N THR A 118 -0.57 7.75 -7.02
CA THR A 118 0.27 8.24 -5.91
C THR A 118 0.96 9.56 -6.26
N PHE A 119 1.52 9.67 -7.46
CA PHE A 119 2.17 10.90 -7.92
C PHE A 119 1.19 12.07 -7.96
N ALA A 120 0.01 11.86 -8.51
CA ALA A 120 -1.04 12.88 -8.58
C ALA A 120 -1.55 13.31 -7.19
N LEU A 121 -1.66 12.38 -6.24
CA LEU A 121 -2.15 12.65 -4.89
C LEU A 121 -1.08 13.23 -3.96
N THR A 122 0.22 13.03 -4.26
CA THR A 122 1.32 13.54 -3.42
C THR A 122 1.23 15.07 -3.20
N GLU A 123 0.71 15.80 -4.18
CA GLU A 123 0.56 17.26 -4.08
C GLU A 123 -0.74 17.69 -3.37
N LYS A 124 -1.74 16.82 -3.29
CA LYS A 124 -3.03 17.08 -2.65
C LYS A 124 -3.06 16.72 -1.17
N ALA A 125 -2.46 15.59 -0.84
CA ALA A 125 -2.46 15.03 0.51
C ALA A 125 -2.01 15.99 1.63
N PRO A 126 -0.98 16.86 1.43
CA PRO A 126 -0.58 17.83 2.45
C PRO A 126 -1.68 18.84 2.80
N GLY A 127 -2.40 19.35 1.80
CA GLY A 127 -3.49 20.32 1.99
C GLY A 127 -4.70 19.71 2.70
N ASP A 128 -4.98 18.44 2.41
CA ASP A 128 -6.10 17.70 3.00
C ASP A 128 -5.72 17.01 4.33
N LYS A 129 -4.43 16.99 4.70
CA LYS A 129 -3.89 16.32 5.89
C LYS A 129 -4.25 14.84 5.97
N ILE A 130 -4.18 14.14 4.86
CA ILE A 130 -4.50 12.71 4.77
C ILE A 130 -3.26 11.96 4.27
N PRO A 131 -2.75 10.95 5.02
CA PRO A 131 -1.57 10.22 4.59
C PRO A 131 -1.86 9.26 3.42
N LEU A 132 -0.86 9.12 2.55
CA LEU A 132 -0.81 8.15 1.45
C LEU A 132 0.09 7.00 1.86
N VAL A 133 -0.45 5.79 1.91
CA VAL A 133 0.28 4.57 2.25
C VAL A 133 0.48 3.74 0.99
N THR A 134 1.74 3.43 0.66
CA THR A 134 2.10 2.76 -0.59
C THR A 134 3.07 1.61 -0.34
N ALA A 135 2.60 0.49 0.18
CA ALA A 135 3.45 -0.65 0.52
C ALA A 135 4.27 -1.17 -0.68
N GLY A 136 5.46 -0.63 -0.86
CA GLY A 136 6.41 -1.04 -1.90
C GLY A 136 6.12 -0.52 -3.31
N TYR A 137 5.32 0.53 -3.46
CA TYR A 137 5.09 1.21 -4.73
C TYR A 137 5.07 2.74 -4.54
N GLY A 138 4.88 3.50 -5.61
CA GLY A 138 4.85 4.96 -5.57
C GLY A 138 6.23 5.56 -5.83
N ARG A 139 6.51 6.69 -5.22
CA ARG A 139 7.76 7.43 -5.38
C ARG A 139 8.84 6.85 -4.47
N SER A 140 9.96 6.40 -5.03
CA SER A 140 11.05 5.82 -4.21
C SER A 140 11.70 6.85 -3.28
N GLU A 141 11.83 8.11 -3.71
CA GLU A 141 12.36 9.20 -2.90
C GLU A 141 11.44 9.61 -1.74
N SER A 142 10.17 9.19 -1.75
CA SER A 142 9.22 9.52 -0.69
C SER A 142 9.50 8.83 0.66
N GLN A 143 10.50 7.94 0.69
CA GLN A 143 11.03 7.46 1.97
C GLN A 143 11.64 8.58 2.82
N ASP A 144 12.08 9.70 2.20
CA ASP A 144 12.55 10.89 2.93
C ASP A 144 11.37 11.67 3.53
N GLY A 145 11.01 11.31 4.76
CA GLY A 145 9.93 11.95 5.49
C GLY A 145 10.16 13.43 5.80
N SER A 146 11.39 13.92 5.69
CA SER A 146 11.67 15.35 5.88
C SER A 146 11.07 16.23 4.76
N VAL A 147 10.85 15.66 3.57
CA VAL A 147 10.23 16.31 2.42
C VAL A 147 8.82 15.79 2.18
N PHE A 148 8.64 14.47 2.24
CA PHE A 148 7.38 13.80 1.91
C PHE A 148 6.58 13.42 3.17
N LYS A 149 6.24 14.42 3.99
CA LYS A 149 5.53 14.24 5.27
C LYS A 149 4.32 13.30 5.19
N TRP A 150 3.64 13.24 4.05
CA TRP A 150 2.35 12.57 3.88
C TRP A 150 2.42 11.28 3.04
N ASN A 151 3.61 10.86 2.59
CA ASN A 151 3.82 9.64 1.82
C ASN A 151 4.57 8.60 2.64
N PHE A 152 4.06 7.36 2.66
CA PHE A 152 4.57 6.25 3.48
C PHE A 152 4.73 4.97 2.64
N PRO A 153 5.91 4.70 2.06
CA PRO A 153 6.17 3.47 1.31
C PRO A 153 6.28 2.20 2.16
N LEU A 154 6.49 2.31 3.43
CA LEU A 154 6.41 1.36 4.56
C LEU A 154 7.18 0.04 4.47
N ILE A 155 7.26 -0.63 3.34
CA ILE A 155 7.83 -1.98 3.24
C ILE A 155 8.95 -2.07 2.20
N GLY A 156 9.45 -0.91 1.79
CA GLY A 156 10.47 -0.77 0.75
C GLY A 156 10.02 0.09 -0.42
N THR A 157 10.93 0.32 -1.35
CA THR A 157 10.71 1.13 -2.54
C THR A 157 11.15 0.36 -3.79
N TYR A 158 10.85 0.88 -4.98
CA TYR A 158 11.32 0.28 -6.23
C TYR A 158 12.84 0.28 -6.36
N TRP A 159 13.52 1.24 -5.74
CA TRP A 159 14.98 1.24 -5.70
C TRP A 159 15.53 0.10 -4.85
N VAL A 160 14.86 -0.23 -3.73
CA VAL A 160 15.18 -1.43 -2.94
C VAL A 160 15.00 -2.71 -3.77
N ALA A 161 13.89 -2.82 -4.51
CA ALA A 161 13.63 -3.99 -5.35
C ALA A 161 14.66 -4.15 -6.46
N ALA A 162 14.97 -3.06 -7.18
CA ALA A 162 15.94 -3.07 -8.26
C ALA A 162 17.34 -3.45 -7.76
N ASP A 163 17.75 -2.85 -6.64
CA ASP A 163 19.03 -3.16 -6.02
C ASP A 163 19.15 -4.61 -5.58
N ALA A 164 18.13 -5.13 -4.90
CA ALA A 164 18.10 -6.52 -4.44
C ALA A 164 18.16 -7.52 -5.61
N LEU A 165 17.50 -7.24 -6.73
CA LEU A 165 17.60 -8.07 -7.93
C LEU A 165 19.01 -8.08 -8.52
N ILE A 166 19.69 -6.93 -8.59
CA ILE A 166 21.08 -6.87 -9.07
C ILE A 166 22.02 -7.59 -8.10
N GLN A 167 21.82 -7.45 -6.76
CA GLN A 167 22.59 -8.20 -5.77
C GLN A 167 22.40 -9.72 -5.93
N HIS A 168 21.15 -10.17 -6.16
CA HIS A 168 20.85 -11.58 -6.38
C HIS A 168 21.54 -12.11 -7.64
N ILE A 169 21.47 -11.37 -8.77
CA ILE A 169 22.14 -11.73 -10.02
C ILE A 169 23.64 -11.77 -9.82
N ALA A 170 24.24 -10.77 -9.16
CA ALA A 170 25.66 -10.72 -8.83
C ALA A 170 26.09 -11.95 -8.01
N LYS A 171 25.32 -12.31 -6.98
CA LYS A 171 25.59 -13.52 -6.19
C LYS A 171 25.57 -14.79 -7.04
N LYS A 172 24.57 -14.93 -7.92
CA LYS A 172 24.44 -16.07 -8.86
C LYS A 172 25.63 -16.16 -9.81
N GLU A 173 26.17 -15.03 -10.24
CA GLU A 173 27.34 -14.94 -11.15
C GLU A 173 28.69 -15.11 -10.40
N GLY A 174 28.71 -15.03 -9.06
CA GLY A 174 29.93 -15.16 -8.25
C GLY A 174 30.53 -13.83 -7.81
N GLY A 175 29.84 -12.72 -7.96
CA GLY A 175 30.23 -11.39 -7.48
C GLY A 175 29.83 -10.26 -8.40
N PHE A 176 29.86 -9.04 -7.90
CA PHE A 176 29.57 -7.84 -8.69
C PHE A 176 30.54 -7.62 -9.85
N ASP A 177 31.81 -8.02 -9.69
CA ASP A 177 32.84 -7.95 -10.73
C ASP A 177 32.49 -8.81 -11.96
N LYS A 178 31.71 -9.85 -11.77
CA LYS A 178 31.24 -10.75 -12.84
C LYS A 178 30.09 -10.18 -13.68
N LEU A 179 29.54 -9.04 -13.26
CA LEU A 179 28.52 -8.33 -14.05
C LEU A 179 29.13 -7.50 -15.18
N LYS A 180 30.45 -7.20 -15.12
CA LYS A 180 31.11 -6.41 -16.13
C LYS A 180 30.98 -7.01 -17.53
N GLY A 181 30.45 -6.22 -18.46
CA GLY A 181 30.20 -6.61 -19.85
C GLY A 181 28.96 -7.46 -20.10
N LYS A 182 28.20 -7.83 -19.06
CA LYS A 182 26.90 -8.47 -19.24
C LYS A 182 25.87 -7.47 -19.74
N LYS A 183 24.81 -7.98 -20.39
CA LYS A 183 23.65 -7.20 -20.82
C LYS A 183 22.46 -7.53 -19.93
N ILE A 184 21.84 -6.52 -19.33
CA ILE A 184 20.62 -6.65 -18.54
C ILE A 184 19.54 -5.79 -19.21
N ALA A 185 18.45 -6.40 -19.64
CA ALA A 185 17.32 -5.71 -20.23
C ALA A 185 16.26 -5.43 -19.17
N LEU A 186 15.76 -4.20 -19.10
CA LEU A 186 14.57 -3.83 -18.35
C LEU A 186 13.38 -3.74 -19.31
N VAL A 187 12.48 -4.70 -19.28
CA VAL A 187 11.16 -4.64 -19.94
C VAL A 187 10.20 -3.99 -18.95
N TYR A 188 9.72 -2.80 -19.27
CA TYR A 188 8.95 -2.02 -18.31
C TYR A 188 7.70 -1.38 -18.90
N HIS A 189 6.66 -1.31 -18.08
CA HIS A 189 5.43 -0.59 -18.38
C HIS A 189 5.73 0.89 -18.58
N ASP A 190 5.41 1.46 -19.75
CA ASP A 190 5.69 2.87 -20.06
C ASP A 190 4.76 3.81 -19.30
N SER A 191 5.07 3.98 -18.03
CA SER A 191 4.33 4.80 -17.07
C SER A 191 5.25 5.23 -15.92
N PRO A 192 4.82 6.11 -15.02
CA PRO A 192 5.57 6.42 -13.80
C PRO A 192 6.03 5.18 -13.05
N TYR A 193 5.18 4.15 -12.94
CA TYR A 193 5.50 2.88 -12.31
C TYR A 193 6.72 2.18 -12.92
N GLY A 194 6.68 1.94 -14.22
CA GLY A 194 7.74 1.18 -14.90
C GLY A 194 9.06 1.95 -15.00
N LYS A 195 9.04 3.27 -14.89
CA LYS A 195 10.22 4.14 -14.93
C LYS A 195 10.93 4.28 -13.58
N GLU A 196 10.28 3.94 -12.50
CA GLU A 196 10.83 4.07 -11.14
C GLU A 196 12.18 3.37 -10.91
N PRO A 197 12.43 2.13 -11.40
CA PRO A 197 13.71 1.45 -11.15
C PRO A 197 14.87 1.99 -11.98
N ILE A 198 14.60 2.77 -13.05
CA ILE A 198 15.62 3.17 -14.03
C ILE A 198 16.81 3.89 -13.38
N PRO A 199 16.64 4.90 -12.51
CA PRO A 199 17.77 5.58 -11.89
C PRO A 199 18.67 4.64 -11.10
N MET A 200 18.08 3.71 -10.34
CA MET A 200 18.84 2.74 -9.53
C MET A 200 19.58 1.73 -10.42
N LEU A 201 18.96 1.26 -11.48
CA LEU A 201 19.59 0.34 -12.42
C LEU A 201 20.73 1.02 -13.21
N GLN A 202 20.58 2.30 -13.56
CA GLN A 202 21.63 3.09 -14.19
C GLN A 202 22.83 3.26 -13.26
N GLU A 203 22.61 3.53 -11.96
CA GLU A 203 23.70 3.62 -10.98
C GLU A 203 24.42 2.28 -10.81
N ARG A 204 23.68 1.17 -10.71
CA ARG A 204 24.27 -0.17 -10.67
C ARG A 204 25.02 -0.53 -11.95
N ALA A 205 24.49 -0.16 -13.12
CA ALA A 205 25.16 -0.37 -14.40
C ALA A 205 26.51 0.36 -14.46
N LYS A 206 26.53 1.63 -14.03
CA LYS A 206 27.76 2.44 -13.95
C LYS A 206 28.77 1.85 -12.97
N LEU A 207 28.32 1.42 -11.77
CA LEU A 207 29.21 0.89 -10.74
C LEU A 207 29.76 -0.49 -11.09
N ASN A 208 28.95 -1.35 -11.69
CA ASN A 208 29.29 -2.76 -11.92
C ASN A 208 29.64 -3.09 -13.38
N GLY A 209 29.56 -2.11 -14.28
CA GLY A 209 30.03 -2.22 -15.67
C GLY A 209 29.18 -3.10 -16.57
N PHE A 210 27.90 -3.34 -16.28
CA PHE A 210 26.98 -4.01 -17.17
C PHE A 210 26.28 -3.03 -18.12
N GLU A 211 25.86 -3.50 -19.29
CA GLU A 211 25.02 -2.75 -20.24
C GLU A 211 23.55 -2.84 -19.83
N LEU A 212 22.89 -1.71 -19.60
CA LEU A 212 21.47 -1.64 -19.31
C LEU A 212 20.68 -1.30 -20.57
N MET A 213 19.79 -2.23 -20.99
CA MET A 213 18.87 -2.02 -22.12
C MET A 213 17.50 -1.63 -21.58
N LEU A 214 16.97 -0.49 -22.04
CA LEU A 214 15.65 0.01 -21.64
C LEU A 214 14.62 -0.30 -22.72
N LEU A 215 13.64 -1.15 -22.42
CA LEU A 215 12.63 -1.63 -23.35
C LEU A 215 11.22 -1.26 -22.84
N PRO A 216 10.72 -0.05 -23.19
CA PRO A 216 9.37 0.37 -22.79
C PRO A 216 8.30 -0.43 -23.52
N VAL A 217 7.25 -0.77 -22.81
CA VAL A 217 6.06 -1.42 -23.34
C VAL A 217 4.86 -0.52 -23.07
N THR A 218 4.17 -0.11 -24.14
CA THR A 218 3.01 0.75 -24.06
C THR A 218 1.86 0.08 -23.29
N ALA A 219 1.21 0.82 -22.40
CA ALA A 219 0.04 0.35 -21.65
C ALA A 219 -1.10 -0.11 -22.61
N PRO A 220 -1.82 -1.19 -22.28
CA PRO A 220 -1.74 -2.01 -21.06
C PRO A 220 -0.70 -3.13 -21.13
N GLY A 221 0.13 -3.20 -22.16
CA GLY A 221 1.22 -4.16 -22.26
C GLY A 221 0.89 -5.46 -22.98
N VAL A 222 -0.12 -5.47 -23.83
CA VAL A 222 -0.49 -6.65 -24.65
C VAL A 222 0.34 -6.78 -25.93
N GLU A 223 0.87 -5.67 -26.45
CA GLU A 223 1.66 -5.66 -27.69
C GLU A 223 3.15 -5.69 -27.36
N GLN A 224 3.73 -6.88 -27.30
CA GLN A 224 5.12 -7.08 -26.89
C GLN A 224 6.00 -7.82 -27.91
N LYS A 225 5.45 -8.25 -29.05
CA LYS A 225 6.20 -9.04 -30.05
C LYS A 225 7.51 -8.37 -30.50
N SER A 226 7.47 -7.07 -30.80
CA SER A 226 8.66 -6.33 -31.22
C SER A 226 9.73 -6.28 -30.12
N THR A 227 9.33 -6.08 -28.88
CA THR A 227 10.22 -6.09 -27.71
C THR A 227 10.92 -7.43 -27.56
N TRP A 228 10.17 -8.54 -27.65
CA TRP A 228 10.75 -9.88 -27.49
C TRP A 228 11.56 -10.34 -28.71
N LEU A 229 11.26 -9.88 -29.92
CA LEU A 229 12.15 -10.03 -31.08
C LEU A 229 13.47 -9.29 -30.89
N GLN A 230 13.43 -8.09 -30.33
CA GLN A 230 14.65 -7.34 -29.99
C GLN A 230 15.49 -8.07 -28.91
N ILE A 231 14.85 -8.62 -27.86
CA ILE A 231 15.52 -9.46 -26.86
C ILE A 231 16.17 -10.69 -27.50
N ARG A 232 15.47 -11.36 -28.42
CA ARG A 232 16.01 -12.50 -29.15
C ARG A 232 17.25 -12.13 -30.00
N GLN A 233 17.24 -10.96 -30.61
CA GLN A 233 18.38 -10.47 -31.43
C GLN A 233 19.55 -10.04 -30.56
N GLN A 234 19.31 -9.27 -29.50
CA GLN A 234 20.32 -8.69 -28.64
C GLN A 234 20.87 -9.66 -27.58
N ARG A 235 20.12 -10.73 -27.26
CA ARG A 235 20.49 -11.80 -26.34
C ARG A 235 21.01 -11.29 -25.00
N PRO A 236 20.22 -10.48 -24.25
CA PRO A 236 20.65 -10.06 -22.93
C PRO A 236 20.87 -11.27 -22.01
N ASP A 237 21.83 -11.16 -21.10
CA ASP A 237 22.12 -12.20 -20.11
C ASP A 237 20.96 -12.37 -19.13
N TYR A 238 20.28 -11.26 -18.80
CA TYR A 238 19.14 -11.22 -17.89
C TYR A 238 18.06 -10.26 -18.37
N VAL A 239 16.81 -10.57 -18.05
CA VAL A 239 15.66 -9.70 -18.27
C VAL A 239 15.02 -9.37 -16.92
N LEU A 240 14.90 -8.10 -16.60
CA LEU A 240 14.09 -7.59 -15.50
C LEU A 240 12.72 -7.21 -16.06
N LEU A 241 11.65 -7.65 -15.41
CA LEU A 241 10.27 -7.34 -15.80
C LEU A 241 9.61 -6.42 -14.79
N TRP A 242 9.31 -5.20 -15.21
CA TRP A 242 8.56 -4.19 -14.45
C TRP A 242 7.18 -3.99 -15.08
N GLY A 243 6.40 -5.04 -15.05
CA GLY A 243 5.06 -5.13 -15.63
C GLY A 243 3.97 -5.23 -14.57
N TRP A 244 2.72 -5.08 -15.00
CA TRP A 244 1.54 -5.20 -14.17
C TRP A 244 0.33 -5.69 -14.98
N GLY A 245 -0.55 -6.47 -14.35
CA GLY A 245 -1.74 -7.01 -14.99
C GLY A 245 -1.40 -7.92 -16.19
N VAL A 246 -2.15 -7.77 -17.26
CA VAL A 246 -1.98 -8.59 -18.49
C VAL A 246 -0.58 -8.48 -19.12
N MET A 247 0.17 -7.42 -18.83
CA MET A 247 1.54 -7.28 -19.32
C MET A 247 2.44 -8.41 -18.84
N ASN A 248 2.26 -8.90 -17.62
CA ASN A 248 3.12 -9.91 -17.02
C ASN A 248 2.96 -11.27 -17.72
N SER A 249 1.74 -11.78 -17.83
CA SER A 249 1.47 -13.04 -18.52
C SER A 249 1.81 -12.98 -20.02
N THR A 250 1.57 -11.82 -20.66
CA THR A 250 2.00 -11.59 -22.04
C THR A 250 3.51 -11.65 -22.20
N ALA A 251 4.27 -10.98 -21.31
CA ALA A 251 5.74 -11.02 -21.33
C ALA A 251 6.27 -12.47 -21.22
N LEU A 252 5.69 -13.26 -20.32
CA LEU A 252 6.09 -14.65 -20.16
C LEU A 252 5.72 -15.53 -21.38
N LYS A 253 4.54 -15.32 -21.99
CA LYS A 253 4.14 -16.00 -23.24
C LYS A 253 5.07 -15.67 -24.39
N GLU A 254 5.41 -14.42 -24.57
CA GLU A 254 6.34 -13.97 -25.62
C GLU A 254 7.78 -14.48 -25.36
N ALA A 255 8.19 -14.54 -24.08
CA ALA A 255 9.47 -15.15 -23.73
C ALA A 255 9.53 -16.64 -24.07
N VAL A 256 8.42 -17.39 -23.90
CA VAL A 256 8.29 -18.79 -24.36
C VAL A 256 8.41 -18.85 -25.88
N ALA A 257 7.66 -18.02 -26.60
CA ALA A 257 7.62 -18.02 -28.07
C ALA A 257 8.99 -17.67 -28.69
N THR A 258 9.79 -16.84 -28.02
CA THR A 258 11.14 -16.47 -28.50
C THR A 258 12.26 -17.37 -27.97
N GLY A 259 11.92 -18.34 -27.10
CA GLY A 259 12.90 -19.27 -26.52
C GLY A 259 13.79 -18.64 -25.46
N TYR A 260 13.42 -17.51 -24.87
CA TYR A 260 14.21 -16.88 -23.81
C TYR A 260 14.09 -17.67 -22.48
N PRO A 261 15.21 -17.98 -21.78
CA PRO A 261 15.17 -18.83 -20.56
C PRO A 261 14.46 -18.14 -19.39
N ARG A 262 13.53 -18.85 -18.73
CA ARG A 262 12.77 -18.32 -17.56
C ARG A 262 13.65 -18.08 -16.34
N ASP A 263 14.66 -18.91 -16.13
CA ASP A 263 15.62 -18.79 -15.03
C ASP A 263 16.55 -17.56 -15.12
N LYS A 264 16.51 -16.84 -16.25
CA LYS A 264 17.18 -15.56 -16.50
C LYS A 264 16.22 -14.36 -16.46
N MET A 265 14.94 -14.59 -16.12
CA MET A 265 13.93 -13.54 -15.97
C MET A 265 13.62 -13.28 -14.50
N TYR A 266 13.57 -12.00 -14.15
CA TYR A 266 13.31 -11.53 -12.79
C TYR A 266 12.26 -10.43 -12.79
N GLY A 267 11.08 -10.70 -12.27
CA GLY A 267 10.04 -9.70 -12.08
C GLY A 267 10.30 -8.85 -10.83
N VAL A 268 9.82 -7.61 -10.83
CA VAL A 268 9.59 -6.89 -9.58
C VAL A 268 8.54 -7.65 -8.75
N TRP A 269 8.43 -7.37 -7.47
CA TRP A 269 7.42 -8.03 -6.60
C TRP A 269 5.95 -7.87 -7.08
N TRP A 270 5.65 -6.93 -7.99
CA TRP A 270 4.34 -6.79 -8.64
C TRP A 270 4.19 -7.64 -9.91
N ALA A 271 5.25 -8.28 -10.36
CA ALA A 271 5.27 -9.25 -11.46
C ALA A 271 5.70 -10.63 -10.96
N GLY A 272 5.23 -11.02 -9.78
CA GLY A 272 5.57 -12.28 -9.11
C GLY A 272 4.39 -12.85 -8.32
N ALA A 273 3.25 -13.03 -8.98
CA ALA A 273 2.04 -13.55 -8.38
C ALA A 273 1.41 -14.64 -9.27
N GLU A 274 0.44 -15.36 -8.74
CA GLU A 274 -0.23 -16.47 -9.41
C GLU A 274 -0.88 -16.08 -10.77
N PRO A 275 -1.56 -14.91 -10.89
CA PRO A 275 -2.14 -14.49 -12.18
C PRO A 275 -1.11 -14.32 -13.29
N ASP A 276 0.14 -13.97 -12.93
CA ASP A 276 1.20 -13.74 -13.92
C ASP A 276 1.65 -15.02 -14.63
N VAL A 277 1.57 -16.16 -13.93
CA VAL A 277 2.18 -17.44 -14.34
C VAL A 277 1.17 -18.53 -14.70
N LYS A 278 -0.01 -18.53 -14.06
CA LYS A 278 -1.02 -19.60 -14.25
C LYS A 278 -1.42 -19.79 -15.72
N GLU A 279 -1.64 -18.71 -16.46
CA GLU A 279 -2.04 -18.77 -17.86
C GLU A 279 -0.91 -19.23 -18.81
N VAL A 280 0.33 -19.20 -18.36
CA VAL A 280 1.51 -19.59 -19.14
C VAL A 280 1.82 -21.08 -18.94
N GLY A 281 1.30 -21.66 -17.85
CA GLY A 281 1.49 -23.07 -17.51
C GLY A 281 2.97 -23.43 -17.31
N ASP A 282 3.38 -24.58 -17.83
CA ASP A 282 4.76 -25.08 -17.74
C ASP A 282 5.79 -24.12 -18.34
N GLY A 283 5.39 -23.28 -19.27
CA GLY A 283 6.25 -22.26 -19.86
C GLY A 283 6.76 -21.21 -18.90
N ALA A 284 6.10 -21.04 -17.75
CA ALA A 284 6.52 -20.12 -16.70
C ALA A 284 7.51 -20.74 -15.70
N LYS A 285 7.70 -22.06 -15.69
CA LYS A 285 8.59 -22.73 -14.74
C LYS A 285 10.00 -22.17 -14.80
N GLY A 286 10.56 -21.86 -13.63
CA GLY A 286 11.88 -21.24 -13.48
C GLY A 286 11.86 -19.71 -13.47
N TYR A 287 10.72 -19.05 -13.74
CA TYR A 287 10.60 -17.60 -13.64
C TYR A 287 10.79 -17.12 -12.20
N ASN A 288 11.56 -16.05 -12.05
CA ASN A 288 11.88 -15.49 -10.74
C ASN A 288 11.21 -14.12 -10.55
N ALA A 289 10.99 -13.75 -9.30
CA ALA A 289 10.53 -12.41 -8.96
C ALA A 289 11.07 -11.97 -7.60
N ALA A 290 11.24 -10.66 -7.43
CA ALA A 290 11.47 -10.09 -6.10
C ALA A 290 10.27 -10.36 -5.19
N ALA A 291 10.52 -10.50 -3.90
CA ALA A 291 9.50 -10.61 -2.87
C ALA A 291 9.93 -9.80 -1.63
N MET A 292 8.99 -9.06 -1.06
CA MET A 292 9.19 -8.32 0.20
C MET A 292 8.60 -9.06 1.39
N GLN A 293 7.75 -10.04 1.13
CA GLN A 293 7.09 -10.89 2.11
C GLN A 293 7.09 -12.35 1.65
N HIS A 294 6.70 -13.25 2.55
CA HIS A 294 6.41 -14.62 2.19
C HIS A 294 5.09 -14.69 1.42
N GLY A 295 5.07 -15.33 0.26
CA GLY A 295 3.93 -15.30 -0.65
C GLY A 295 3.01 -16.52 -0.58
N ALA A 296 3.47 -17.67 -0.11
CA ALA A 296 2.70 -18.91 -0.21
C ALA A 296 2.47 -19.59 1.14
N GLY A 297 1.27 -20.14 1.29
CA GLY A 297 0.86 -20.91 2.46
C GLY A 297 0.01 -20.12 3.46
N LEU A 298 -0.67 -20.86 4.33
CA LEU A 298 -1.64 -20.30 5.26
C LEU A 298 -0.99 -19.99 6.61
N ALA A 299 -0.65 -18.73 6.85
CA ALA A 299 -0.31 -18.20 8.16
C ALA A 299 -1.58 -18.09 9.04
N LYS A 300 -1.39 -17.78 10.33
CA LYS A 300 -2.53 -17.62 11.26
C LYS A 300 -3.55 -16.60 10.77
N VAL A 301 -3.12 -15.47 10.22
CA VAL A 301 -4.03 -14.44 9.70
C VAL A 301 -4.94 -14.98 8.61
N HIS A 302 -4.45 -15.83 7.70
CA HIS A 302 -5.28 -16.45 6.66
C HIS A 302 -6.33 -17.39 7.26
N LYS A 303 -5.94 -18.18 8.26
CA LYS A 303 -6.86 -19.05 9.00
C LYS A 303 -7.93 -18.24 9.75
N ASP A 304 -7.55 -17.11 10.33
CA ASP A 304 -8.50 -16.19 10.97
C ASP A 304 -9.47 -15.60 9.93
N ILE A 305 -9.01 -15.18 8.76
CA ILE A 305 -9.85 -14.73 7.63
C ILE A 305 -10.85 -15.81 7.24
N LEU A 306 -10.39 -17.03 7.03
CA LEU A 306 -11.27 -18.15 6.70
C LEU A 306 -12.36 -18.34 7.75
N LYS A 307 -11.98 -18.35 9.04
CA LYS A 307 -12.89 -18.58 10.17
C LYS A 307 -13.87 -17.43 10.42
N PHE A 308 -13.39 -16.20 10.45
CA PHE A 308 -14.18 -15.05 10.91
C PHE A 308 -14.87 -14.30 9.78
N VAL A 309 -14.42 -14.48 8.52
CA VAL A 309 -14.96 -13.77 7.36
C VAL A 309 -15.60 -14.75 6.37
N HIS A 310 -14.86 -15.70 5.80
CA HIS A 310 -15.40 -16.62 4.78
C HIS A 310 -16.42 -17.61 5.34
N ASP A 311 -16.17 -18.23 6.49
CA ASP A 311 -17.13 -19.19 7.13
C ASP A 311 -18.41 -18.47 7.59
N LYS A 312 -18.43 -17.14 7.59
CA LYS A 312 -19.62 -16.31 7.88
C LYS A 312 -20.31 -15.79 6.61
N GLY A 313 -19.88 -16.24 5.44
CA GLY A 313 -20.43 -15.80 4.15
C GLY A 313 -20.10 -14.35 3.79
N GLN A 314 -19.04 -13.77 4.39
CA GLN A 314 -18.66 -12.37 4.20
C GLN A 314 -17.36 -12.22 3.40
N GLY A 315 -16.75 -13.31 2.91
CA GLY A 315 -15.55 -13.26 2.05
C GLY A 315 -15.78 -12.41 0.81
N THR A 316 -14.77 -11.61 0.43
CA THR A 316 -14.87 -10.70 -0.72
C THR A 316 -14.60 -11.43 -2.03
N GLY A 317 -13.67 -12.36 -2.04
CA GLY A 317 -13.28 -13.16 -3.21
C GLY A 317 -13.45 -14.67 -3.01
N PRO A 318 -12.95 -15.47 -3.95
CA PRO A 318 -12.93 -16.92 -3.82
C PRO A 318 -12.15 -17.38 -2.59
N ARG A 319 -12.66 -18.42 -1.93
CA ARG A 319 -12.05 -18.94 -0.70
C ARG A 319 -10.64 -19.51 -0.92
N ASP A 320 -10.36 -20.08 -2.07
CA ASP A 320 -9.08 -20.67 -2.47
C ASP A 320 -8.03 -19.61 -2.85
N GLU A 321 -8.42 -18.37 -3.03
CA GLU A 321 -7.50 -17.23 -3.19
C GLU A 321 -6.87 -16.77 -1.86
N VAL A 322 -7.45 -17.16 -0.72
CA VAL A 322 -6.91 -16.80 0.60
C VAL A 322 -5.52 -17.43 0.79
N GLY A 323 -4.52 -16.58 0.93
CA GLY A 323 -3.11 -17.00 1.04
C GLY A 323 -2.32 -16.89 -0.27
N SER A 324 -2.94 -16.51 -1.39
CA SER A 324 -2.20 -16.14 -2.59
C SER A 324 -1.32 -14.91 -2.36
N VAL A 325 -0.35 -14.69 -3.24
CA VAL A 325 0.65 -13.60 -3.07
C VAL A 325 -0.02 -12.24 -2.96
N LEU A 326 -0.91 -11.89 -3.89
CA LEU A 326 -1.54 -10.57 -3.90
C LEU A 326 -2.60 -10.40 -2.83
N TYR A 327 -3.38 -11.45 -2.53
CA TYR A 327 -4.30 -11.44 -1.41
C TYR A 327 -3.57 -11.14 -0.09
N THR A 328 -2.44 -11.83 0.15
CA THR A 328 -1.60 -11.62 1.33
C THR A 328 -1.03 -10.20 1.39
N ARG A 329 -0.67 -9.58 0.25
CA ARG A 329 -0.25 -8.16 0.19
C ARG A 329 -1.37 -7.22 0.57
N GLY A 330 -2.60 -7.51 0.17
CA GLY A 330 -3.79 -6.78 0.60
C GLY A 330 -3.94 -6.79 2.12
N LEU A 331 -3.76 -7.96 2.75
CA LEU A 331 -3.78 -8.08 4.21
C LEU A 331 -2.67 -7.24 4.87
N ILE A 332 -1.43 -7.32 4.36
CA ILE A 332 -0.27 -6.63 4.94
C ILE A 332 -0.43 -5.11 4.90
N ILE A 333 -0.77 -4.55 3.74
CA ILE A 333 -0.89 -3.10 3.60
C ILE A 333 -2.00 -2.54 4.49
N GLN A 334 -3.09 -3.28 4.61
CA GLN A 334 -4.21 -2.87 5.46
C GLN A 334 -3.91 -3.03 6.94
N MET A 335 -3.20 -4.09 7.32
CA MET A 335 -2.72 -4.29 8.68
C MET A 335 -1.85 -3.12 9.13
N MET A 336 -0.90 -2.67 8.31
CA MET A 336 -0.03 -1.54 8.65
C MET A 336 -0.84 -0.25 8.86
N GLY A 337 -1.84 0.02 8.02
CA GLY A 337 -2.74 1.17 8.18
C GLY A 337 -3.54 1.11 9.49
N ILE A 338 -4.06 -0.07 9.85
CA ILE A 338 -4.79 -0.27 11.11
C ILE A 338 -3.88 -0.12 12.32
N GLU A 339 -2.67 -0.66 12.27
CA GLU A 339 -1.70 -0.51 13.37
C GLU A 339 -1.24 0.94 13.56
N ALA A 340 -1.17 1.73 12.48
CA ALA A 340 -0.95 3.17 12.58
C ALA A 340 -2.10 3.89 13.32
N VAL A 341 -3.36 3.49 13.07
CA VAL A 341 -4.52 4.00 13.83
C VAL A 341 -4.42 3.58 15.29
N ARG A 342 -4.07 2.33 15.60
CA ARG A 342 -3.87 1.86 16.99
C ARG A 342 -2.77 2.67 17.68
N ARG A 343 -1.67 2.93 16.98
CA ARG A 343 -0.57 3.76 17.49
C ARG A 343 -1.01 5.20 17.78
N ALA A 344 -1.82 5.79 16.90
CA ALA A 344 -2.42 7.09 17.13
C ALA A 344 -3.37 7.08 18.34
N GLN A 345 -4.18 6.04 18.49
CA GLN A 345 -5.06 5.89 19.65
C GLN A 345 -4.31 5.77 20.98
N GLU A 346 -3.11 5.17 21.00
CA GLU A 346 -2.27 5.12 22.20
C GLU A 346 -1.88 6.51 22.68
N ARG A 347 -1.64 7.44 21.75
CA ARG A 347 -1.28 8.85 22.08
C ARG A 347 -2.48 9.73 22.34
N TYR A 348 -3.46 9.70 21.43
CA TYR A 348 -4.55 10.69 21.39
C TYR A 348 -5.82 10.23 22.09
N GLY A 349 -5.87 8.99 22.52
CA GLY A 349 -6.96 8.43 23.33
C GLY A 349 -7.49 7.12 22.77
N LYS A 350 -7.37 6.07 23.56
CA LYS A 350 -7.88 4.72 23.24
C LYS A 350 -9.40 4.77 22.98
N GLY A 351 -9.84 4.10 21.92
CA GLY A 351 -11.26 4.05 21.56
C GLY A 351 -11.83 5.33 20.96
N LYS A 352 -10.97 6.28 20.55
CA LYS A 352 -11.38 7.47 19.79
C LYS A 352 -11.21 7.24 18.29
N VAL A 353 -12.03 7.92 17.51
CA VAL A 353 -11.84 8.05 16.06
C VAL A 353 -10.66 8.98 15.80
N MET A 354 -9.75 8.60 14.90
CA MET A 354 -8.56 9.37 14.58
C MET A 354 -8.75 10.19 13.31
N THR A 355 -8.22 11.40 13.28
CA THR A 355 -8.09 12.21 12.05
C THR A 355 -6.92 11.72 11.21
N GLY A 356 -6.88 12.09 9.92
CA GLY A 356 -5.75 11.78 9.03
C GLY A 356 -4.41 12.29 9.59
N GLU A 357 -4.38 13.47 10.21
CA GLU A 357 -3.18 14.04 10.84
C GLU A 357 -2.69 13.22 12.05
N GLN A 358 -3.61 12.70 12.86
CA GLN A 358 -3.27 11.80 13.97
C GLN A 358 -2.76 10.44 13.45
N VAL A 359 -3.35 9.95 12.38
CA VAL A 359 -2.91 8.70 11.72
C VAL A 359 -1.53 8.89 11.07
N GLN A 360 -1.25 10.06 10.49
CA GLN A 360 0.07 10.41 9.98
C GLN A 360 1.14 10.32 11.09
N TRP A 361 0.84 10.86 12.28
CA TRP A 361 1.72 10.66 13.43
C TRP A 361 1.89 9.17 13.79
N GLY A 362 0.82 8.39 13.75
CA GLY A 362 0.86 6.94 13.98
C GLY A 362 1.74 6.20 12.98
N LEU A 363 1.70 6.62 11.70
CA LEU A 363 2.55 6.09 10.64
C LEU A 363 4.04 6.45 10.84
N GLU A 364 4.36 7.66 11.29
CA GLU A 364 5.73 8.06 11.61
C GLU A 364 6.30 7.37 12.86
N ASN A 365 5.45 6.80 13.69
CA ASN A 365 5.83 6.11 14.92
C ASN A 365 5.45 4.63 14.90
N LEU A 366 5.31 4.06 13.70
CA LEU A 366 4.97 2.65 13.52
C LEU A 366 6.19 1.78 13.79
N ALA A 367 6.05 0.87 14.75
CA ALA A 367 7.06 -0.13 15.06
C ALA A 367 6.38 -1.51 15.16
N LEU A 368 6.58 -2.32 14.14
CA LEU A 368 6.11 -3.70 14.09
C LEU A 368 7.32 -4.63 14.24
N ASP A 369 7.67 -4.92 15.47
CA ASP A 369 8.68 -5.93 15.79
C ASP A 369 8.16 -7.35 15.55
N GLN A 370 9.03 -8.34 15.64
CA GLN A 370 8.66 -9.74 15.39
C GLN A 370 7.54 -10.20 16.34
N LYS A 371 7.59 -9.82 17.60
CA LYS A 371 6.57 -10.19 18.59
C LYS A 371 5.18 -9.63 18.21
N LYS A 372 5.14 -8.39 17.75
CA LYS A 372 3.90 -7.74 17.30
C LYS A 372 3.37 -8.40 16.02
N ILE A 373 4.23 -8.67 15.05
CA ILE A 373 3.90 -9.38 13.81
C ILE A 373 3.31 -10.77 14.10
N ASP A 374 3.94 -11.52 15.00
CA ASP A 374 3.48 -12.85 15.40
C ASP A 374 2.10 -12.78 16.10
N ALA A 375 1.93 -11.82 17.02
CA ALA A 375 0.66 -11.59 17.70
C ALA A 375 -0.50 -11.23 16.74
N LEU A 376 -0.20 -10.49 15.68
CA LEU A 376 -1.17 -10.14 14.63
C LEU A 376 -1.48 -11.31 13.67
N GLY A 377 -0.74 -12.42 13.79
CA GLY A 377 -0.92 -13.62 12.97
C GLY A 377 -0.13 -13.64 11.67
N PHE A 378 0.85 -12.73 11.53
CA PHE A 378 1.71 -12.61 10.33
C PHE A 378 3.09 -13.26 10.51
N ALA A 379 3.25 -14.18 11.49
CA ALA A 379 4.48 -14.96 11.66
C ALA A 379 4.90 -15.62 10.34
N GLY A 380 6.15 -15.41 9.93
CA GLY A 380 6.72 -15.94 8.69
C GLY A 380 6.22 -15.25 7.40
N VAL A 381 5.31 -14.27 7.49
CA VAL A 381 4.74 -13.56 6.32
C VAL A 381 5.57 -12.35 5.94
N MET A 382 6.04 -11.57 6.91
CA MET A 382 6.82 -10.36 6.66
C MET A 382 7.92 -10.17 7.70
N ARG A 383 8.89 -9.32 7.38
CA ARG A 383 9.92 -8.88 8.31
C ARG A 383 9.41 -7.73 9.20
N PRO A 384 10.06 -7.54 10.36
CA PRO A 384 9.87 -6.33 11.16
C PRO A 384 10.06 -5.06 10.34
N ILE A 385 9.24 -4.03 10.63
CA ILE A 385 9.36 -2.71 10.04
C ILE A 385 9.31 -1.65 11.14
N SER A 386 9.98 -0.54 10.91
CA SER A 386 9.87 0.65 11.74
C SER A 386 10.02 1.90 10.89
N THR A 387 9.29 2.93 11.25
CA THR A 387 9.33 4.23 10.59
C THR A 387 9.71 5.30 11.60
N SER A 388 10.09 6.44 11.09
CA SER A 388 10.28 7.65 11.88
C SER A 388 9.77 8.86 11.08
N CYS A 389 9.72 10.02 11.73
CA CYS A 389 9.38 11.27 11.06
C CYS A 389 10.29 11.62 9.86
N LEU A 390 11.52 11.13 9.85
CA LEU A 390 12.50 11.41 8.78
C LEU A 390 12.70 10.23 7.82
N ASP A 391 12.27 9.03 8.19
CA ASP A 391 12.38 7.84 7.36
C ASP A 391 11.06 7.06 7.36
N HIS A 392 10.38 7.08 6.22
CA HIS A 392 9.08 6.45 6.01
C HIS A 392 9.17 5.09 5.31
N MET A 393 10.38 4.59 5.01
CA MET A 393 10.55 3.36 4.21
C MET A 393 10.14 2.09 4.95
N GLY A 394 10.37 2.04 6.26
CA GLY A 394 10.03 0.90 7.12
C GLY A 394 10.94 -0.32 6.97
N SER A 395 11.28 -0.72 5.74
CA SER A 395 12.18 -1.85 5.45
C SER A 395 13.02 -1.60 4.21
N SER A 396 14.29 -2.04 4.25
CA SER A 396 15.23 -2.01 3.11
C SER A 396 15.55 -3.42 2.57
N TRP A 397 14.75 -4.41 2.92
CA TRP A 397 15.05 -5.81 2.61
C TRP A 397 14.11 -6.36 1.56
N ALA A 398 14.67 -7.13 0.62
CA ALA A 398 13.93 -7.93 -0.33
C ALA A 398 14.59 -9.31 -0.51
N ARG A 399 13.87 -10.23 -1.11
CA ARG A 399 14.35 -11.57 -1.45
C ARG A 399 13.85 -11.96 -2.83
N VAL A 400 14.26 -13.14 -3.31
CA VAL A 400 13.81 -13.67 -4.60
C VAL A 400 13.01 -14.94 -4.38
N GLN A 401 11.93 -15.09 -5.13
CA GLN A 401 11.13 -16.29 -5.24
C GLN A 401 11.17 -16.82 -6.67
N THR A 402 10.97 -18.15 -6.84
CA THR A 402 10.98 -18.83 -8.14
C THR A 402 9.69 -19.62 -8.32
N TRP A 403 9.08 -19.54 -9.49
CA TRP A 403 7.93 -20.39 -9.84
C TRP A 403 8.40 -21.80 -10.20
N ASP A 404 7.97 -22.81 -9.43
CA ASP A 404 8.38 -24.22 -9.65
C ASP A 404 7.50 -24.96 -10.68
N GLY A 405 6.47 -24.28 -11.22
CA GLY A 405 5.45 -24.84 -12.11
C GLY A 405 4.09 -25.01 -11.41
N SER A 406 4.05 -24.96 -10.08
CA SER A 406 2.81 -25.12 -9.30
C SER A 406 2.63 -24.05 -8.22
N LYS A 407 3.72 -23.56 -7.64
CA LYS A 407 3.73 -22.58 -6.54
C LYS A 407 5.00 -21.73 -6.58
N TRP A 408 4.94 -20.60 -5.90
CA TRP A 408 6.10 -19.77 -5.62
C TRP A 408 6.94 -20.38 -4.50
N VAL A 409 8.21 -20.64 -4.77
CA VAL A 409 9.21 -21.14 -3.81
C VAL A 409 10.12 -19.97 -3.42
N ILE A 410 10.11 -19.65 -2.16
CA ILE A 410 10.91 -18.54 -1.62
C ILE A 410 12.38 -18.97 -1.49
N GLY A 411 13.30 -18.17 -2.04
CA GLY A 411 14.73 -18.35 -1.87
C GLY A 411 15.17 -18.07 -0.42
N PRO A 412 16.30 -18.67 0.02
CA PRO A 412 16.76 -18.52 1.41
C PRO A 412 17.34 -17.14 1.73
N ASP A 413 17.87 -16.47 0.72
CA ASP A 413 18.63 -15.25 0.90
C ASP A 413 17.74 -14.00 0.99
N TRP A 414 18.09 -13.13 1.94
CA TRP A 414 17.63 -11.76 1.98
C TRP A 414 18.74 -10.82 1.52
N TYR A 415 18.36 -9.81 0.75
CA TYR A 415 19.22 -8.75 0.25
C TYR A 415 18.80 -7.44 0.90
N GLN A 416 19.71 -6.82 1.62
CA GLN A 416 19.51 -5.46 2.11
C GLN A 416 19.96 -4.50 1.02
N ALA A 417 19.11 -3.53 0.74
CA ALA A 417 19.46 -2.48 -0.20
C ALA A 417 20.73 -1.72 0.24
N ASP A 418 21.58 -1.41 -0.72
CA ASP A 418 22.84 -0.72 -0.47
C ASP A 418 22.57 0.74 -0.08
N GLU A 419 22.65 1.01 1.21
CA GLU A 419 22.39 2.34 1.73
C GLU A 419 23.38 3.40 1.24
N GLN A 420 24.62 3.00 0.88
CA GLN A 420 25.62 3.91 0.33
C GLN A 420 25.23 4.43 -1.06
N ILE A 421 24.43 3.67 -1.79
CA ILE A 421 23.88 4.07 -3.09
C ILE A 421 22.51 4.75 -2.91
N ILE A 422 21.60 4.12 -2.18
CA ILE A 422 20.21 4.58 -2.11
C ILE A 422 20.06 5.90 -1.37
N LYS A 423 20.75 6.08 -0.22
CA LYS A 423 20.62 7.33 0.57
C LYS A 423 21.01 8.59 -0.22
N PRO A 424 22.15 8.64 -0.92
CA PRO A 424 22.47 9.79 -1.77
C PRO A 424 21.46 10.03 -2.90
N MET A 425 20.95 8.96 -3.53
CA MET A 425 19.94 9.07 -4.58
C MET A 425 18.63 9.67 -4.03
N VAL A 426 18.17 9.16 -2.90
CA VAL A 426 16.97 9.68 -2.21
C VAL A 426 17.14 11.13 -1.86
N LYS A 427 18.29 11.48 -1.24
CA LYS A 427 18.58 12.88 -0.90
C LYS A 427 18.54 13.79 -2.12
N THR A 428 19.19 13.41 -3.20
CA THR A 428 19.24 14.21 -4.44
C THR A 428 17.83 14.40 -5.03
N ALA A 429 17.05 13.33 -5.12
CA ALA A 429 15.70 13.40 -5.68
C ALA A 429 14.74 14.20 -4.78
N ALA A 430 14.82 14.00 -3.45
CA ALA A 430 14.02 14.75 -2.49
C ALA A 430 14.40 16.23 -2.45
N ASP A 431 15.70 16.58 -2.51
CA ASP A 431 16.15 17.96 -2.58
C ASP A 431 15.63 18.66 -3.85
N LYS A 432 15.70 17.94 -4.98
CA LYS A 432 15.14 18.46 -6.24
C LYS A 432 13.65 18.71 -6.12
N TYR A 433 12.89 17.75 -5.60
CA TYR A 433 11.45 17.90 -5.41
C TYR A 433 11.12 19.07 -4.46
N ALA A 434 11.84 19.18 -3.33
CA ALA A 434 11.65 20.27 -2.37
C ALA A 434 11.92 21.64 -3.03
N SER A 435 12.99 21.75 -3.83
CA SER A 435 13.32 22.97 -4.58
C SER A 435 12.24 23.31 -5.60
N ASP A 436 11.83 22.34 -6.44
CA ASP A 436 10.83 22.54 -7.50
C ASP A 436 9.47 22.97 -6.91
N LYS A 437 9.12 22.46 -5.72
CA LYS A 437 7.85 22.74 -5.02
C LYS A 437 7.97 23.82 -3.95
N LYS A 438 9.15 24.40 -3.76
CA LYS A 438 9.45 25.42 -2.73
C LYS A 438 9.06 24.96 -1.32
N LEU A 439 9.36 23.71 -1.00
CA LEU A 439 9.09 23.10 0.30
C LEU A 439 10.29 23.29 1.24
N THR A 440 10.02 23.58 2.52
CA THR A 440 11.02 23.55 3.58
C THR A 440 11.14 22.13 4.12
N ARG A 441 12.36 21.61 4.22
CA ARG A 441 12.61 20.28 4.83
C ARG A 441 12.35 20.35 6.33
N ARG A 442 11.74 19.30 6.86
CA ARG A 442 11.61 19.12 8.31
C ARG A 442 12.98 18.76 8.91
N THR A 443 13.19 19.22 10.12
CA THR A 443 14.34 18.89 10.95
C THR A 443 13.94 17.93 12.07
N PRO A 444 14.88 17.31 12.79
CA PRO A 444 14.55 16.50 13.97
C PRO A 444 13.72 17.25 15.03
N ALA A 445 13.84 18.58 15.13
CA ALA A 445 13.03 19.41 16.04
C ALA A 445 11.54 19.41 15.64
N ASP A 446 11.24 19.38 14.33
CA ASP A 446 9.87 19.34 13.81
C ASP A 446 9.18 17.99 14.03
N CYS A 447 9.94 16.99 14.47
CA CYS A 447 9.49 15.62 14.71
C CYS A 447 9.05 15.37 16.16
N GLN A 448 9.24 16.30 17.04
CA GLN A 448 8.97 16.17 18.49
C GLN A 448 7.55 16.59 18.90
N SER A 449 6.77 17.14 17.97
CA SER A 449 5.42 17.70 18.22
C SER A 449 4.29 16.66 18.22
#